data_7934a4c96a593afc42043230655e0192
#
_entry.id   7934a4c96a593afc42043230655e0192
#
_cell.length_a   1.000
_cell.length_b   1.000
_cell.length_c   1.000
_cell.angle_alpha   90.00
_cell.angle_beta   90.00
_cell.angle_gamma   90.00
#
_symmetry.space_group_name_H-M   'P 1'
#
loop_
_entity.id
_entity.type
_entity.pdbx_description
1 polymer ?
#
loop_
_entity_poly.entity_id
_entity_poly.type
_entity_poly.pdbx_seq_one_letter_code
_entity_poly.pdbx_strand_id
1 'polypeptide(L)'
;MDTQTTTKTKPLGLGLNDDYPAICIQDYETNNFQWFNVYEIFQNSDDLHEFKCFMNKARESVITSVSSEWFYPDCQYLHSIYSEHIDDSELYDYCESLEDALADGHSVSLHEEFIGALGTEYFGMLSDMYYGEFDNTKEFAEHHIEETEDLDSIPWIIRSNIDYSNVWYDLQDDFIEIEADRSNYFFKR
;
A
#
# COMPACT_ATOMS: atom_id res chain seq x y z
N MET A 1 -5.19 28.41 -44.66
CA MET A 1 -5.07 28.56 -43.20
C MET A 1 -5.49 27.23 -42.61
N ASP A 2 -4.49 26.35 -42.41
CA ASP A 2 -4.74 25.02 -41.82
C ASP A 2 -4.79 25.17 -40.30
N THR A 3 -5.99 25.02 -39.77
CA THR A 3 -6.18 24.92 -38.31
C THR A 3 -5.71 23.52 -37.91
N GLN A 4 -4.45 23.41 -37.45
CA GLN A 4 -4.01 22.22 -36.76
C GLN A 4 -4.77 22.11 -35.45
N THR A 5 -5.76 21.23 -35.43
CA THR A 5 -6.42 20.77 -34.21
C THR A 5 -5.40 19.88 -33.48
N THR A 6 -4.66 20.47 -32.57
CA THR A 6 -3.80 19.68 -31.62
C THR A 6 -4.76 18.90 -30.72
N THR A 7 -4.97 17.64 -31.06
CA THR A 7 -5.60 16.69 -30.15
C THR A 7 -4.67 16.57 -28.95
N LYS A 8 -4.99 17.22 -27.82
CA LYS A 8 -4.31 16.98 -26.55
C LYS A 8 -4.57 15.51 -26.19
N THR A 9 -3.56 14.68 -26.30
CA THR A 9 -3.62 13.31 -25.78
C THR A 9 -3.92 13.38 -24.28
N LYS A 10 -4.90 12.59 -23.83
CA LYS A 10 -5.22 12.47 -22.40
C LYS A 10 -3.94 12.08 -21.64
N PRO A 11 -3.60 12.74 -20.52
CA PRO A 11 -2.48 12.32 -19.70
C PRO A 11 -2.63 10.87 -19.26
N LEU A 12 -1.52 10.17 -19.14
CA LEU A 12 -1.47 8.81 -18.59
C LEU A 12 -1.98 8.81 -17.15
N GLY A 13 -2.70 7.77 -16.75
CA GLY A 13 -3.25 7.62 -15.40
C GLY A 13 -4.40 8.57 -15.06
N LEU A 14 -4.88 9.41 -15.99
CA LEU A 14 -5.95 10.37 -15.70
C LEU A 14 -7.26 9.67 -15.32
N GLY A 15 -7.67 9.88 -14.08
CA GLY A 15 -8.91 9.39 -13.47
C GLY A 15 -8.64 8.62 -12.19
N LEU A 16 -9.67 8.48 -11.36
CA LEU A 16 -9.67 7.62 -10.19
C LEU A 16 -9.98 6.19 -10.63
N ASN A 17 -9.20 5.25 -10.13
CA ASN A 17 -9.52 3.83 -10.17
C ASN A 17 -9.64 3.36 -8.72
N ASP A 18 -10.82 2.92 -8.32
CA ASP A 18 -11.14 2.60 -6.92
C ASP A 18 -10.34 1.40 -6.37
N ASP A 19 -9.62 0.67 -7.23
CA ASP A 19 -8.88 -0.53 -6.85
C ASP A 19 -7.37 -0.29 -6.63
N TYR A 20 -6.83 0.89 -7.00
CA TYR A 20 -5.39 1.14 -6.99
C TYR A 20 -5.01 2.52 -6.46
N PRO A 21 -3.73 2.71 -6.04
CA PRO A 21 -3.22 3.99 -5.57
C PRO A 21 -3.46 5.13 -6.54
N ALA A 22 -4.05 6.21 -6.04
CA ALA A 22 -4.31 7.42 -6.81
C ALA A 22 -4.05 8.67 -5.98
N ILE A 23 -3.69 9.74 -6.65
CA ILE A 23 -3.42 11.04 -6.05
C ILE A 23 -4.22 12.14 -6.76
N CYS A 24 -4.75 13.06 -5.97
CA CYS A 24 -5.37 14.27 -6.49
C CYS A 24 -4.30 15.36 -6.64
N ILE A 25 -4.16 15.94 -7.82
CA ILE A 25 -3.28 17.09 -8.07
C ILE A 25 -4.15 18.34 -8.18
N GLN A 26 -3.84 19.38 -7.42
CA GLN A 26 -4.56 20.66 -7.43
C GLN A 26 -3.64 21.84 -7.71
N ASP A 27 -4.11 22.73 -8.60
CA ASP A 27 -3.51 24.04 -8.87
C ASP A 27 -3.88 25.03 -7.76
N TYR A 28 -2.86 25.61 -7.12
CA TYR A 28 -3.04 26.50 -5.97
C TYR A 28 -3.77 27.80 -6.31
N GLU A 29 -3.58 28.35 -7.53
CA GLU A 29 -4.17 29.64 -7.93
C GLU A 29 -5.60 29.50 -8.40
N THR A 30 -5.92 28.43 -9.16
CA THR A 30 -7.22 28.28 -9.84
C THR A 30 -8.16 27.31 -9.15
N ASN A 31 -7.68 26.52 -8.20
CA ASN A 31 -8.37 25.40 -7.57
C ASN A 31 -8.81 24.30 -8.59
N ASN A 32 -8.25 24.30 -9.78
CA ASN A 32 -8.42 23.16 -10.68
C ASN A 32 -7.78 21.93 -10.07
N PHE A 33 -8.47 20.81 -10.13
CA PHE A 33 -7.93 19.54 -9.65
C PHE A 33 -8.27 18.38 -10.59
N GLN A 34 -7.42 17.36 -10.57
CA GLN A 34 -7.64 16.10 -11.28
C GLN A 34 -7.03 14.95 -10.50
N TRP A 35 -7.66 13.78 -10.60
CA TRP A 35 -7.15 12.54 -10.06
C TRP A 35 -6.30 11.81 -11.08
N PHE A 36 -5.22 11.20 -10.59
CA PHE A 36 -4.31 10.37 -11.37
C PHE A 36 -4.06 9.05 -10.65
N ASN A 37 -4.23 7.94 -11.36
CA ASN A 37 -3.84 6.62 -10.88
C ASN A 37 -2.31 6.51 -10.96
N VAL A 38 -1.66 6.53 -9.80
CA VAL A 38 -0.19 6.51 -9.69
C VAL A 38 0.37 5.16 -10.11
N TYR A 39 -0.35 4.08 -9.78
CA TYR A 39 0.06 2.72 -10.14
C TYR A 39 -0.02 2.49 -11.67
N GLU A 40 -1.01 3.04 -12.37
CA GLU A 40 -1.05 3.02 -13.84
C GLU A 40 0.15 3.76 -14.45
N ILE A 41 0.54 4.90 -13.86
CA ILE A 41 1.74 5.64 -14.29
C ILE A 41 2.99 4.80 -14.06
N PHE A 42 3.11 4.16 -12.90
CA PHE A 42 4.22 3.27 -12.58
C PHE A 42 4.34 2.11 -13.56
N GLN A 43 3.25 1.37 -13.81
CA GLN A 43 3.23 0.22 -14.74
C GLN A 43 3.58 0.57 -16.19
N ASN A 44 3.47 1.84 -16.58
CA ASN A 44 3.84 2.33 -17.91
C ASN A 44 5.20 3.05 -17.93
N SER A 45 5.97 2.97 -16.85
CA SER A 45 7.29 3.56 -16.71
C SER A 45 8.34 2.46 -16.67
N ASP A 46 9.40 2.58 -17.48
CA ASP A 46 10.50 1.60 -17.50
C ASP A 46 11.43 1.80 -16.27
N ASP A 47 11.46 3.00 -15.70
CA ASP A 47 12.28 3.36 -14.54
C ASP A 47 11.76 4.61 -13.81
N LEU A 48 12.39 4.94 -12.67
CA LEU A 48 12.07 6.14 -11.87
C LEU A 48 12.16 7.44 -12.68
N HIS A 49 13.10 7.53 -13.64
CA HIS A 49 13.25 8.75 -14.45
C HIS A 49 12.01 8.95 -15.35
N GLU A 50 11.56 7.91 -16.00
CA GLU A 50 10.36 7.95 -16.85
C GLU A 50 9.10 8.19 -16.02
N PHE A 51 8.99 7.55 -14.86
CA PHE A 51 7.93 7.81 -13.90
C PHE A 51 7.85 9.29 -13.53
N LYS A 52 8.97 9.92 -13.16
CA LYS A 52 9.05 11.36 -12.88
C LYS A 52 8.63 12.21 -14.09
N CYS A 53 8.98 11.79 -15.30
CA CYS A 53 8.54 12.49 -16.52
C CYS A 53 7.01 12.42 -16.69
N PHE A 54 6.37 11.29 -16.42
CA PHE A 54 4.91 11.16 -16.49
C PHE A 54 4.22 11.92 -15.38
N MET A 55 4.72 11.87 -14.15
CA MET A 55 4.19 12.67 -13.03
C MET A 55 4.27 14.17 -13.30
N ASN A 56 5.36 14.66 -13.90
CA ASN A 56 5.47 16.06 -14.31
C ASN A 56 4.42 16.43 -15.38
N LYS A 57 4.19 15.57 -16.39
CA LYS A 57 3.13 15.78 -17.38
C LYS A 57 1.74 15.79 -16.74
N ALA A 58 1.49 14.95 -15.74
CA ALA A 58 0.25 14.96 -14.98
C ALA A 58 0.04 16.32 -14.29
N ARG A 59 1.07 16.83 -13.57
CA ARG A 59 1.05 18.16 -12.93
C ARG A 59 0.84 19.29 -13.95
N GLU A 60 1.60 19.30 -15.03
CA GLU A 60 1.48 20.29 -16.13
C GLU A 60 0.08 20.30 -16.77
N SER A 61 -0.64 19.17 -16.75
CA SER A 61 -2.01 19.11 -17.28
C SER A 61 -3.04 19.83 -16.41
N VAL A 62 -2.74 19.98 -15.10
CA VAL A 62 -3.61 20.63 -14.11
C VAL A 62 -3.26 22.11 -13.96
N ILE A 63 -1.94 22.44 -13.99
CA ILE A 63 -1.42 23.79 -13.82
C ILE A 63 -1.81 24.67 -15.01
N THR A 64 -2.38 25.82 -14.74
CA THR A 64 -2.90 26.73 -15.78
C THR A 64 -1.98 27.90 -16.10
N SER A 65 -1.03 28.22 -15.22
CA SER A 65 -0.05 29.28 -15.42
C SER A 65 1.37 28.84 -15.05
N VAL A 66 2.39 29.46 -15.68
CA VAL A 66 3.83 29.16 -15.44
C VAL A 66 4.28 29.47 -14.01
N SER A 67 3.53 30.33 -13.31
CA SER A 67 3.82 30.75 -11.93
C SER A 67 2.99 29.98 -10.89
N SER A 68 2.09 29.10 -11.32
CA SER A 68 1.21 28.37 -10.41
C SER A 68 1.96 27.27 -9.70
N GLU A 69 1.74 27.14 -8.40
CA GLU A 69 2.20 26.01 -7.58
C GLU A 69 1.12 24.94 -7.53
N TRP A 70 1.51 23.73 -7.25
CA TRP A 70 0.61 22.59 -7.11
C TRP A 70 0.86 21.89 -5.76
N PHE A 71 -0.14 21.15 -5.31
CA PHE A 71 -0.06 20.28 -4.13
C PHE A 71 -1.00 19.08 -4.30
N TYR A 72 -0.90 18.13 -3.40
CA TYR A 72 -1.77 16.98 -3.34
C TYR A 72 -2.79 17.16 -2.20
N PRO A 73 -4.05 17.56 -2.47
CA PRO A 73 -5.06 17.75 -1.42
C PRO A 73 -5.62 16.43 -0.88
N ASP A 74 -5.48 15.33 -1.62
CA ASP A 74 -6.08 14.03 -1.29
C ASP A 74 -5.38 12.87 -2.00
N CYS A 75 -5.52 11.67 -1.44
CA CYS A 75 -4.98 10.44 -2.01
C CYS A 75 -5.92 9.25 -1.74
N GLN A 76 -5.65 8.14 -2.43
CA GLN A 76 -6.29 6.84 -2.23
C GLN A 76 -5.23 5.75 -2.19
N TYR A 77 -5.26 4.85 -1.19
CA TYR A 77 -4.25 3.81 -0.96
C TYR A 77 -2.81 4.34 -0.89
N LEU A 78 -2.63 5.54 -0.34
CA LEU A 78 -1.33 6.19 -0.13
C LEU A 78 -1.30 6.92 1.22
N HIS A 79 -2.28 6.65 2.12
CA HIS A 79 -2.38 7.36 3.40
C HIS A 79 -1.17 7.11 4.30
N SER A 80 -0.57 5.92 4.19
CA SER A 80 0.63 5.49 4.94
C SER A 80 1.87 6.35 4.65
N ILE A 81 1.96 6.90 3.42
CA ILE A 81 3.08 7.73 2.96
C ILE A 81 2.65 9.15 2.60
N TYR A 82 1.38 9.50 2.80
CA TYR A 82 0.81 10.74 2.31
C TYR A 82 1.43 12.00 2.93
N SER A 83 1.79 12.93 2.05
CA SER A 83 2.04 14.33 2.38
C SER A 83 1.56 15.23 1.24
N GLU A 84 1.31 16.53 1.51
CA GLU A 84 0.90 17.48 0.47
C GLU A 84 1.95 17.67 -0.64
N HIS A 85 3.19 17.22 -0.39
CA HIS A 85 4.33 17.30 -1.30
C HIS A 85 5.18 16.03 -1.25
N ILE A 86 4.52 14.86 -1.36
CA ILE A 86 5.21 13.57 -1.40
C ILE A 86 6.20 13.54 -2.57
N ASP A 87 7.38 12.98 -2.35
CA ASP A 87 8.41 12.84 -3.38
C ASP A 87 8.06 11.74 -4.41
N ASP A 88 8.37 12.00 -5.67
CA ASP A 88 8.11 11.03 -6.74
C ASP A 88 8.90 9.73 -6.59
N SER A 89 10.07 9.76 -5.94
CA SER A 89 10.81 8.53 -5.62
C SER A 89 10.07 7.71 -4.58
N GLU A 90 9.50 8.30 -3.56
CA GLU A 90 8.73 7.60 -2.54
C GLU A 90 7.44 7.00 -3.12
N LEU A 91 6.77 7.71 -4.04
CA LEU A 91 5.63 7.17 -4.80
C LEU A 91 6.04 5.99 -5.68
N TYR A 92 7.21 6.07 -6.31
CA TYR A 92 7.73 5.00 -7.15
C TYR A 92 8.06 3.76 -6.31
N ASP A 93 8.81 3.93 -5.22
CA ASP A 93 9.22 2.84 -4.31
C ASP A 93 7.99 2.17 -3.67
N TYR A 94 6.95 2.95 -3.34
CA TYR A 94 5.67 2.42 -2.87
C TYR A 94 5.00 1.54 -3.93
N CYS A 95 4.94 2.00 -5.18
CA CYS A 95 4.32 1.23 -6.27
C CYS A 95 5.11 -0.04 -6.61
N GLU A 96 6.44 0.00 -6.55
CA GLU A 96 7.31 -1.16 -6.73
C GLU A 96 7.05 -2.21 -5.62
N SER A 97 7.01 -1.78 -4.36
CA SER A 97 6.66 -2.63 -3.22
C SER A 97 5.24 -3.22 -3.33
N LEU A 98 4.29 -2.44 -3.84
CA LEU A 98 2.92 -2.91 -4.09
C LEU A 98 2.87 -3.96 -5.21
N GLU A 99 3.65 -3.77 -6.30
CA GLU A 99 3.70 -4.73 -7.40
C GLU A 99 4.21 -6.09 -6.92
N ASP A 100 5.24 -6.12 -6.08
CA ASP A 100 5.75 -7.34 -5.44
C ASP A 100 4.67 -8.01 -4.58
N ALA A 101 3.98 -7.26 -3.74
CA ALA A 101 2.90 -7.77 -2.90
C ALA A 101 1.75 -8.36 -3.74
N LEU A 102 1.34 -7.69 -4.82
CA LEU A 102 0.30 -8.18 -5.73
C LEU A 102 0.73 -9.44 -6.48
N ALA A 103 2.00 -9.55 -6.88
CA ALA A 103 2.56 -10.75 -7.53
C ALA A 103 2.49 -11.97 -6.62
N ASP A 104 2.61 -11.79 -5.31
CA ASP A 104 2.49 -12.83 -4.29
C ASP A 104 1.03 -13.07 -3.84
N GLY A 105 0.08 -12.34 -4.41
CA GLY A 105 -1.36 -12.55 -4.21
C GLY A 105 -1.97 -11.75 -3.05
N HIS A 106 -1.23 -10.79 -2.49
CA HIS A 106 -1.75 -9.88 -1.46
C HIS A 106 -2.60 -8.75 -2.06
N SER A 107 -3.46 -8.13 -1.26
CA SER A 107 -4.30 -7.03 -1.71
C SER A 107 -3.62 -5.66 -1.56
N VAL A 108 -4.11 -4.67 -2.32
CA VAL A 108 -3.70 -3.26 -2.17
C VAL A 108 -3.97 -2.76 -0.74
N SER A 109 -5.12 -3.13 -0.18
CA SER A 109 -5.50 -2.74 1.18
C SER A 109 -4.54 -3.31 2.22
N LEU A 110 -4.17 -4.60 2.09
CA LEU A 110 -3.21 -5.21 3.02
C LEU A 110 -1.82 -4.55 2.93
N HIS A 111 -1.35 -4.25 1.71
CA HIS A 111 -0.08 -3.53 1.53
C HIS A 111 -0.12 -2.15 2.18
N GLU A 112 -1.20 -1.38 1.99
CA GLU A 112 -1.38 -0.06 2.59
C GLU A 112 -1.36 -0.11 4.13
N GLU A 113 -2.13 -1.04 4.73
CA GLU A 113 -2.18 -1.21 6.19
C GLU A 113 -0.84 -1.72 6.75
N PHE A 114 -0.13 -2.58 6.01
CA PHE A 114 1.20 -3.08 6.39
C PHE A 114 2.22 -1.94 6.46
N ILE A 115 2.29 -1.09 5.43
CA ILE A 115 3.18 0.07 5.42
C ILE A 115 2.76 1.09 6.47
N GLY A 116 1.45 1.31 6.67
CA GLY A 116 0.92 2.18 7.73
C GLY A 116 1.31 1.74 9.14
N ALA A 117 1.38 0.43 9.38
CA ALA A 117 1.73 -0.13 10.68
C ALA A 117 3.24 -0.17 10.96
N LEU A 118 4.06 -0.41 9.94
CA LEU A 118 5.49 -0.67 10.10
C LEU A 118 6.39 0.46 9.60
N GLY A 119 5.96 1.21 8.59
CA GLY A 119 6.73 2.31 8.00
C GLY A 119 7.34 1.96 6.63
N THR A 120 7.87 3.00 5.97
CA THR A 120 8.42 2.90 4.61
C THR A 120 9.73 2.10 4.54
N GLU A 121 10.42 1.90 5.65
CA GLU A 121 11.59 1.02 5.74
C GLU A 121 11.27 -0.45 5.49
N TYR A 122 9.99 -0.83 5.47
CA TYR A 122 9.52 -2.19 5.19
C TYR A 122 8.99 -2.38 3.76
N PHE A 123 9.25 -1.45 2.85
CA PHE A 123 8.94 -1.64 1.44
C PHE A 123 9.56 -2.95 0.91
N GLY A 124 8.76 -3.74 0.17
CA GLY A 124 9.15 -5.03 -0.39
C GLY A 124 9.25 -6.19 0.62
N MET A 125 8.97 -5.97 1.92
CA MET A 125 9.13 -7.00 2.96
C MET A 125 7.83 -7.72 3.32
N LEU A 126 6.68 -7.32 2.78
CA LEU A 126 5.37 -7.86 3.17
C LEU A 126 5.35 -9.40 3.06
N SER A 127 5.70 -9.94 1.90
CA SER A 127 5.68 -11.39 1.65
C SER A 127 6.69 -12.16 2.51
N ASP A 128 7.86 -11.60 2.74
CA ASP A 128 8.91 -12.23 3.58
C ASP A 128 8.51 -12.32 5.05
N MET A 129 7.74 -11.36 5.54
CA MET A 129 7.25 -11.29 6.91
C MET A 129 5.91 -12.01 7.10
N TYR A 130 5.16 -12.25 6.01
CA TYR A 130 3.81 -12.82 6.06
C TYR A 130 3.82 -14.22 6.68
N TYR A 131 3.00 -14.42 7.72
CA TYR A 131 2.84 -15.71 8.38
C TYR A 131 1.53 -16.39 7.96
N GLY A 132 0.43 -15.66 7.91
CA GLY A 132 -0.88 -16.21 7.55
C GLY A 132 -2.05 -15.29 7.86
N GLU A 133 -3.23 -15.72 7.39
CA GLU A 133 -4.53 -15.12 7.68
C GLU A 133 -5.29 -16.02 8.65
N PHE A 134 -5.87 -15.44 9.72
CA PHE A 134 -6.61 -16.17 10.76
C PHE A 134 -7.84 -15.35 11.18
N ASP A 135 -8.90 -16.02 11.66
CA ASP A 135 -10.12 -15.34 12.10
C ASP A 135 -9.88 -14.40 13.31
N ASN A 136 -8.88 -14.74 14.15
CA ASN A 136 -8.54 -13.97 15.36
C ASN A 136 -7.19 -14.43 15.95
N THR A 137 -6.69 -13.65 16.92
CA THR A 137 -5.43 -13.91 17.62
C THR A 137 -5.39 -15.26 18.35
N LYS A 138 -6.53 -15.77 18.81
CA LYS A 138 -6.60 -17.07 19.49
C LYS A 138 -6.36 -18.21 18.51
N GLU A 139 -6.97 -18.16 17.34
CA GLU A 139 -6.79 -19.17 16.28
C GLU A 139 -5.33 -19.16 15.78
N PHE A 140 -4.77 -17.97 15.57
CA PHE A 140 -3.35 -17.82 15.26
C PHE A 140 -2.46 -18.46 16.32
N ALA A 141 -2.69 -18.17 17.61
CA ALA A 141 -1.88 -18.72 18.71
C ALA A 141 -2.02 -20.24 18.83
N GLU A 142 -3.23 -20.78 18.61
CA GLU A 142 -3.49 -22.22 18.56
C GLU A 142 -2.70 -22.88 17.42
N HIS A 143 -2.80 -22.34 16.22
CA HIS A 143 -2.06 -22.82 15.04
C HIS A 143 -0.55 -22.75 15.25
N HIS A 144 -0.04 -21.63 15.77
CA HIS A 144 1.39 -21.43 16.01
C HIS A 144 1.95 -22.45 17.00
N ILE A 145 1.24 -22.73 18.09
CA ILE A 145 1.64 -23.74 19.09
C ILE A 145 1.56 -25.15 18.50
N GLU A 146 0.54 -25.44 17.66
CA GLU A 146 0.43 -26.75 17.00
C GLU A 146 1.56 -27.01 16.00
N GLU A 147 2.08 -25.97 15.36
CA GLU A 147 3.19 -26.09 14.41
C GLU A 147 4.58 -26.15 15.11
N THR A 148 4.73 -25.47 16.24
CA THR A 148 6.05 -25.30 16.88
C THR A 148 6.31 -26.25 18.04
N GLU A 149 5.25 -26.78 18.67
CA GLU A 149 5.34 -27.61 19.88
C GLU A 149 4.82 -29.03 19.62
N ASP A 150 5.46 -30.01 20.25
CA ASP A 150 5.00 -31.41 20.26
C ASP A 150 3.84 -31.59 21.26
N LEU A 151 2.65 -31.17 20.86
CA LEU A 151 1.45 -31.27 21.69
C LEU A 151 1.07 -32.72 22.04
N ASP A 152 1.49 -33.70 21.25
CA ASP A 152 1.21 -35.12 21.52
C ASP A 152 1.96 -35.65 22.72
N SER A 153 3.08 -35.00 23.10
CA SER A 153 3.84 -35.29 24.32
C SER A 153 3.17 -34.73 25.59
N ILE A 154 2.22 -33.81 25.46
CA ILE A 154 1.52 -33.16 26.57
C ILE A 154 0.26 -33.94 26.94
N PRO A 155 0.05 -34.28 28.26
CA PRO A 155 -1.18 -34.93 28.70
C PRO A 155 -2.42 -34.14 28.22
N TRP A 156 -3.42 -34.87 27.72
CA TRP A 156 -4.64 -34.29 27.13
C TRP A 156 -5.35 -33.26 28.06
N ILE A 157 -5.31 -33.51 29.38
CA ILE A 157 -5.93 -32.62 30.36
C ILE A 157 -5.24 -31.25 30.44
N ILE A 158 -3.95 -31.17 30.17
CA ILE A 158 -3.21 -29.90 30.10
C ILE A 158 -3.49 -29.25 28.77
N ARG A 159 -3.38 -30.00 27.66
CA ARG A 159 -3.65 -29.52 26.31
C ARG A 159 -5.03 -28.91 26.17
N SER A 160 -6.07 -29.55 26.74
CA SER A 160 -7.46 -29.06 26.68
C SER A 160 -7.73 -27.81 27.53
N ASN A 161 -6.75 -27.39 28.33
CA ASN A 161 -6.85 -26.19 29.18
C ASN A 161 -5.81 -25.11 28.81
N ILE A 162 -5.18 -25.20 27.63
CA ILE A 162 -4.30 -24.13 27.15
C ILE A 162 -5.15 -22.87 26.91
N ASP A 163 -4.74 -21.76 27.51
CA ASP A 163 -5.33 -20.46 27.28
C ASP A 163 -4.60 -19.75 26.12
N TYR A 164 -5.07 -19.97 24.90
CA TYR A 164 -4.47 -19.38 23.71
C TYR A 164 -4.57 -17.85 23.66
N SER A 165 -5.47 -17.23 24.41
CA SER A 165 -5.49 -15.79 24.54
C SER A 165 -4.28 -15.27 25.34
N ASN A 166 -3.84 -16.01 26.37
CA ASN A 166 -2.63 -15.69 27.09
C ASN A 166 -1.37 -16.03 26.26
N VAL A 167 -1.41 -17.09 25.44
CA VAL A 167 -0.32 -17.41 24.52
C VAL A 167 -0.07 -16.26 23.55
N TRP A 168 -1.12 -15.64 23.01
CA TRP A 168 -0.99 -14.47 22.15
C TRP A 168 -0.23 -13.32 22.83
N TYR A 169 -0.45 -13.08 24.12
CA TYR A 169 0.30 -12.04 24.86
C TYR A 169 1.82 -12.26 24.83
N ASP A 170 2.25 -13.53 24.87
CA ASP A 170 3.67 -13.87 24.79
C ASP A 170 4.21 -13.75 23.35
N LEU A 171 3.37 -13.96 22.35
CA LEU A 171 3.74 -13.90 20.92
C LEU A 171 3.77 -12.49 20.33
N GLN A 172 3.18 -11.49 20.97
CA GLN A 172 3.10 -10.11 20.46
C GLN A 172 4.47 -9.44 20.26
N ASP A 173 5.51 -9.91 20.94
CA ASP A 173 6.86 -9.39 20.78
C ASP A 173 7.50 -9.86 19.46
N ASP A 174 7.09 -11.04 18.96
CA ASP A 174 7.63 -11.67 17.75
C ASP A 174 6.72 -11.53 16.54
N PHE A 175 5.45 -11.17 16.74
CA PHE A 175 4.45 -11.04 15.69
C PHE A 175 3.68 -9.73 15.77
N ILE A 176 3.16 -9.30 14.64
CA ILE A 176 2.21 -8.19 14.53
C ILE A 176 0.94 -8.67 13.84
N GLU A 177 -0.21 -8.23 14.35
CA GLU A 177 -1.53 -8.39 13.73
C GLU A 177 -1.88 -7.13 12.95
N ILE A 178 -2.33 -7.29 11.72
CA ILE A 178 -2.78 -6.21 10.83
C ILE A 178 -4.15 -6.59 10.29
N GLU A 179 -5.14 -5.71 10.49
CA GLU A 179 -6.49 -5.87 9.93
C GLU A 179 -6.58 -5.18 8.57
N ALA A 180 -6.94 -5.93 7.53
CA ALA A 180 -7.24 -5.41 6.20
C ALA A 180 -8.37 -6.23 5.56
N ASP A 181 -9.21 -5.63 4.72
CA ASP A 181 -10.29 -6.30 3.98
C ASP A 181 -11.25 -7.14 4.86
N ARG A 182 -11.34 -6.82 6.16
CA ARG A 182 -12.11 -7.54 7.20
C ARG A 182 -11.52 -8.88 7.61
N SER A 183 -10.25 -9.10 7.34
CA SER A 183 -9.46 -10.25 7.75
C SER A 183 -8.31 -9.81 8.66
N ASN A 184 -7.82 -10.72 9.50
CA ASN A 184 -6.65 -10.48 10.35
C ASN A 184 -5.45 -11.22 9.77
N TYR A 185 -4.41 -10.49 9.50
CA TYR A 185 -3.15 -10.97 8.93
C TYR A 185 -2.05 -10.88 9.96
N PHE A 186 -1.21 -11.91 10.03
CA PHE A 186 -0.13 -12.01 11.01
C PHE A 186 1.22 -12.02 10.31
N PHE A 187 2.16 -11.24 10.85
CA PHE A 187 3.50 -11.06 10.28
C PHE A 187 4.55 -11.30 11.36
N LYS A 188 5.68 -11.93 10.99
CA LYS A 188 6.87 -12.00 11.86
C LYS A 188 7.57 -10.64 11.90
N ARG A 189 8.04 -10.26 13.08
CA ARG A 189 8.88 -9.07 13.27
C ARG A 189 10.34 -9.33 12.99
#